data_e6e4d6f9ddb11775e3d4201a44eb92da
#
_entry.id   e6e4d6f9ddb11775e3d4201a44eb92da
#
_cell.length_a   1.000
_cell.length_b   1.000
_cell.length_c   1.000
_cell.angle_alpha   90.00
_cell.angle_beta   90.00
_cell.angle_gamma   90.00
#
_symmetry.space_group_name_H-M   'P 1'
#
loop_
_entity.id
_entity.type
_entity.pdbx_description
1 polymer ?
#
loop_
_entity_poly.entity_id
_entity_poly.type
_entity_poly.pdbx_seq_one_letter_code
_entity_poly.pdbx_strand_id
1 'polypeptide(L)'
;MSNPERAKQEYDSIAADYNNGYAVTRPGVLESQLIVLGLGDLTGLTVLDLGGGSGLHAREAIDLGAIAVDIVDISPGMMKVAEDIEKSLGRDVMRFFEADAAKPLSHLPLRTEGYDVVMANWVFDFAETPDVLAAMFENVVGNLKSGGRFVGVRTANPYSEVLNTSKYYVTYKEFTPFPGGVKYTVVCHCDPPIEFDGATLDILRASPPEVYQQAGLTDVELVPYEATESVQKDPEFWKEFVADPFFAVVKAVKG
;
A
#
# COMPACT_ATOMS: atom_id res chain seq x y z
N MET A 1 19.16 -9.07 1.19
CA MET A 1 18.39 -8.67 2.38
C MET A 1 17.78 -7.33 2.06
N SER A 2 16.48 -7.18 2.27
CA SER A 2 15.88 -5.84 2.31
C SER A 2 16.66 -5.04 3.33
N ASN A 3 17.05 -3.82 2.99
CA ASN A 3 17.71 -2.95 3.94
C ASN A 3 16.65 -1.99 4.51
N PRO A 4 15.97 -2.35 5.62
CA PRO A 4 14.91 -1.53 6.20
C PRO A 4 15.41 -0.14 6.63
N GLU A 5 16.70 -0.02 7.00
CA GLU A 5 17.28 1.29 7.31
C GLU A 5 17.41 2.17 6.07
N ARG A 6 17.68 1.57 4.90
CA ARG A 6 17.70 2.32 3.64
C ARG A 6 16.31 2.81 3.27
N ALA A 7 15.30 1.94 3.31
CA ALA A 7 13.91 2.33 3.08
C ALA A 7 13.47 3.45 4.03
N LYS A 8 13.80 3.32 5.33
CA LYS A 8 13.55 4.38 6.32
C LYS A 8 14.17 5.72 5.91
N GLN A 9 15.45 5.74 5.55
CA GLN A 9 16.16 6.97 5.15
C GLN A 9 15.57 7.58 3.87
N GLU A 10 15.24 6.75 2.88
CA GLU A 10 14.62 7.20 1.63
C GLU A 10 13.28 7.88 1.91
N TYR A 11 12.36 7.21 2.63
CA TYR A 11 11.05 7.77 2.96
C TYR A 11 11.12 8.97 3.89
N ASP A 12 12.02 9.01 4.87
CA ASP A 12 12.24 10.20 5.71
C ASP A 12 12.64 11.41 4.85
N SER A 13 13.43 11.20 3.79
CA SER A 13 13.91 12.29 2.94
C SER A 13 12.84 12.85 1.99
N ILE A 14 11.85 12.06 1.60
CA ILE A 14 10.80 12.43 0.63
C ILE A 14 9.42 12.63 1.27
N ALA A 15 9.31 12.55 2.61
CA ALA A 15 8.03 12.47 3.31
C ALA A 15 7.04 13.61 2.95
N ALA A 16 7.54 14.86 2.87
CA ALA A 16 6.70 16.00 2.51
C ALA A 16 6.27 15.98 1.04
N ASP A 17 7.19 15.62 0.14
CA ASP A 17 6.99 15.65 -1.30
C ASP A 17 6.14 14.48 -1.79
N TYR A 18 6.26 13.31 -1.14
CA TYR A 18 5.47 12.12 -1.48
C TYR A 18 3.96 12.39 -1.35
N ASN A 19 3.54 12.93 -0.22
CA ASN A 19 2.13 13.21 0.06
C ASN A 19 1.52 14.27 -0.87
N ASN A 20 2.31 15.29 -1.24
CA ASN A 20 1.83 16.39 -2.06
C ASN A 20 2.05 16.17 -3.57
N GLY A 21 2.98 15.30 -3.93
CA GLY A 21 3.38 15.05 -5.30
C GLY A 21 2.59 13.92 -5.95
N TYR A 22 2.86 12.67 -5.58
CA TYR A 22 2.26 11.49 -6.24
C TYR A 22 0.74 11.41 -6.07
N ALA A 23 0.23 11.64 -4.86
CA ALA A 23 -1.18 11.48 -4.54
C ALA A 23 -2.14 12.32 -5.40
N VAL A 24 -1.66 13.47 -5.92
CA VAL A 24 -2.46 14.36 -6.78
C VAL A 24 -2.33 14.05 -8.27
N THR A 25 -1.43 13.14 -8.65
CA THR A 25 -1.30 12.69 -10.04
C THR A 25 -2.50 11.83 -10.45
N ARG A 26 -2.73 11.68 -11.75
CA ARG A 26 -3.83 10.82 -12.24
C ARG A 26 -3.73 9.38 -11.73
N PRO A 27 -2.56 8.70 -11.70
CA PRO A 27 -2.42 7.37 -11.10
C PRO A 27 -2.63 7.37 -9.58
N GLY A 28 -2.15 8.36 -8.85
CA GLY A 28 -2.39 8.46 -7.40
C GLY A 28 -3.88 8.61 -7.08
N VAL A 29 -4.63 9.40 -7.87
CA VAL A 29 -6.09 9.50 -7.74
C VAL A 29 -6.78 8.17 -8.09
N LEU A 30 -6.31 7.46 -9.12
CA LEU A 30 -6.83 6.15 -9.47
C LEU A 30 -6.59 5.13 -8.35
N GLU A 31 -5.38 5.11 -7.78
CA GLU A 31 -5.02 4.26 -6.64
C GLU A 31 -5.93 4.51 -5.44
N SER A 32 -6.10 5.76 -5.06
CA SER A 32 -7.00 6.20 -3.99
C SER A 32 -8.44 5.70 -4.23
N GLN A 33 -8.99 5.86 -5.42
CA GLN A 33 -10.32 5.37 -5.76
C GLN A 33 -10.44 3.84 -5.67
N LEU A 34 -9.41 3.10 -6.09
CA LEU A 34 -9.38 1.64 -5.98
C LEU A 34 -9.33 1.18 -4.52
N ILE A 35 -8.52 1.85 -3.68
CA ILE A 35 -8.44 1.56 -2.24
C ILE A 35 -9.79 1.83 -1.58
N VAL A 36 -10.40 2.97 -1.82
CA VAL A 36 -11.73 3.34 -1.30
C VAL A 36 -12.79 2.31 -1.71
N LEU A 37 -12.80 1.85 -2.97
CA LEU A 37 -13.68 0.78 -3.43
C LEU A 37 -13.39 -0.57 -2.74
N GLY A 38 -12.12 -0.89 -2.51
CA GLY A 38 -11.71 -2.11 -1.81
C GLY A 38 -12.11 -2.09 -0.33
N LEU A 39 -11.97 -0.94 0.31
CA LEU A 39 -12.35 -0.73 1.72
C LEU A 39 -13.86 -0.79 1.92
N GLY A 40 -14.65 -0.17 1.03
CA GLY A 40 -16.10 -0.08 1.19
C GLY A 40 -16.52 0.70 2.44
N ASP A 41 -17.69 0.39 3.00
CA ASP A 41 -18.18 1.03 4.22
C ASP A 41 -17.36 0.57 5.45
N LEU A 42 -16.85 1.54 6.20
CA LEU A 42 -16.08 1.35 7.43
C LEU A 42 -16.78 1.92 8.67
N THR A 43 -18.08 2.24 8.57
CA THR A 43 -18.84 2.83 9.68
C THR A 43 -18.73 1.99 10.94
N GLY A 44 -18.12 2.57 11.99
CA GLY A 44 -17.95 1.92 13.29
C GLY A 44 -16.80 0.90 13.37
N LEU A 45 -16.01 0.73 12.32
CA LEU A 45 -14.93 -0.25 12.24
C LEU A 45 -13.59 0.33 12.68
N THR A 46 -12.67 -0.58 13.05
CA THR A 46 -11.27 -0.27 13.40
C THR A 46 -10.33 -0.74 12.30
N VAL A 47 -9.31 0.06 12.00
CA VAL A 47 -8.37 -0.19 10.91
C VAL A 47 -6.93 -0.23 11.44
N LEU A 48 -6.13 -1.15 10.94
CA LEU A 48 -4.67 -1.13 11.04
C LEU A 48 -4.10 -0.84 9.66
N ASP A 49 -3.24 0.16 9.56
CA ASP A 49 -2.53 0.53 8.32
C ASP A 49 -1.04 0.20 8.48
N LEU A 50 -0.63 -0.94 7.91
CA LEU A 50 0.76 -1.38 7.89
C LEU A 50 1.50 -0.68 6.75
N GLY A 51 2.57 0.06 7.08
CA GLY A 51 3.25 0.94 6.15
C GLY A 51 2.40 2.14 5.77
N GLY A 52 1.61 2.68 6.71
CA GLY A 52 0.64 3.75 6.44
C GLY A 52 1.26 5.11 6.13
N GLY A 53 2.58 5.26 6.28
CA GLY A 53 3.36 6.43 5.87
C GLY A 53 2.79 7.75 6.35
N SER A 54 2.51 8.66 5.42
CA SER A 54 1.92 9.98 5.70
C SER A 54 0.43 9.95 6.06
N GLY A 55 -0.18 8.77 6.20
CA GLY A 55 -1.56 8.58 6.62
C GLY A 55 -2.61 8.95 5.57
N LEU A 56 -2.27 8.98 4.29
CA LEU A 56 -3.23 9.31 3.22
C LEU A 56 -4.43 8.35 3.24
N HIS A 57 -4.16 7.04 3.14
CA HIS A 57 -5.21 6.02 3.10
C HIS A 57 -5.88 5.80 4.46
N ALA A 58 -5.16 6.06 5.55
CA ALA A 58 -5.75 6.11 6.89
C ALA A 58 -6.81 7.21 7.00
N ARG A 59 -6.59 8.39 6.41
CA ARG A 59 -7.60 9.47 6.35
C ARG A 59 -8.80 9.08 5.49
N GLU A 60 -8.58 8.44 4.35
CA GLU A 60 -9.67 7.89 3.52
C GLU A 60 -10.51 6.86 4.30
N ALA A 61 -9.87 6.00 5.09
CA ALA A 61 -10.58 5.07 5.96
C ALA A 61 -11.44 5.79 7.01
N ILE A 62 -10.97 6.88 7.59
CA ILE A 62 -11.76 7.71 8.51
C ILE A 62 -12.94 8.36 7.78
N ASP A 63 -12.72 8.89 6.58
CA ASP A 63 -13.78 9.51 5.77
C ASP A 63 -14.85 8.49 5.34
N LEU A 64 -14.49 7.18 5.26
CA LEU A 64 -15.42 6.05 5.07
C LEU A 64 -16.11 5.59 6.36
N GLY A 65 -15.86 6.24 7.50
CA GLY A 65 -16.54 5.99 8.76
C GLY A 65 -15.76 5.16 9.79
N ALA A 66 -14.48 4.86 9.56
CA ALA A 66 -13.65 4.20 10.57
C ALA A 66 -13.55 5.06 11.84
N ILE A 67 -13.73 4.41 13.00
CA ILE A 67 -13.73 5.09 14.31
C ILE A 67 -12.35 5.20 14.93
N ALA A 68 -11.40 4.40 14.46
CA ALA A 68 -10.01 4.46 14.90
C ALA A 68 -9.11 3.81 13.84
N VAL A 69 -7.94 4.40 13.61
CA VAL A 69 -6.89 3.85 12.75
C VAL A 69 -5.57 3.82 13.51
N ASP A 70 -4.92 2.67 13.52
CA ASP A 70 -3.56 2.52 14.00
C ASP A 70 -2.63 2.43 12.80
N ILE A 71 -1.61 3.27 12.76
CA ILE A 71 -0.59 3.29 11.71
C ILE A 71 0.69 2.68 12.27
N VAL A 72 1.23 1.72 11.55
CA VAL A 72 2.57 1.17 11.80
C VAL A 72 3.43 1.50 10.59
N ASP A 73 4.52 2.24 10.79
CA ASP A 73 5.44 2.58 9.72
C ASP A 73 6.90 2.57 10.22
N ILE A 74 7.83 2.33 9.32
CA ILE A 74 9.26 2.34 9.63
C ILE A 74 9.86 3.75 9.64
N SER A 75 9.21 4.71 8.96
CA SER A 75 9.66 6.09 8.77
C SER A 75 9.00 7.04 9.78
N PRO A 76 9.74 7.52 10.80
CA PRO A 76 9.23 8.54 11.70
C PRO A 76 8.97 9.88 10.98
N GLY A 77 9.68 10.17 9.88
CA GLY A 77 9.45 11.34 9.05
C GLY A 77 8.08 11.34 8.41
N MET A 78 7.68 10.20 7.82
CA MET A 78 6.35 10.02 7.24
C MET A 78 5.24 10.12 8.30
N MET A 79 5.41 9.44 9.44
CA MET A 79 4.44 9.52 10.54
C MET A 79 4.31 10.93 11.11
N LYS A 80 5.40 11.70 11.16
CA LYS A 80 5.37 13.10 11.60
C LYS A 80 4.50 13.96 10.67
N VAL A 81 4.58 13.75 9.36
CA VAL A 81 3.69 14.41 8.39
C VAL A 81 2.23 14.03 8.66
N ALA A 82 1.94 12.75 8.89
CA ALA A 82 0.60 12.28 9.23
C ALA A 82 0.05 12.93 10.49
N GLU A 83 0.85 12.95 11.58
CA GLU A 83 0.47 13.61 12.86
C GLU A 83 0.16 15.09 12.68
N ASP A 84 0.99 15.82 11.94
CA ASP A 84 0.81 17.27 11.75
C ASP A 84 -0.46 17.57 10.95
N ILE A 85 -0.77 16.74 9.94
CA ILE A 85 -2.02 16.85 9.19
C ILE A 85 -3.22 16.59 10.13
N GLU A 86 -3.21 15.50 10.92
CA GLU A 86 -4.31 15.18 11.84
C GLU A 86 -4.54 16.28 12.90
N LYS A 87 -3.45 16.82 13.44
CA LYS A 87 -3.53 17.97 14.35
C LYS A 87 -4.16 19.20 13.69
N SER A 88 -3.81 19.47 12.43
CA SER A 88 -4.39 20.59 11.67
C SER A 88 -5.88 20.42 11.41
N LEU A 89 -6.34 19.18 11.29
CA LEU A 89 -7.75 18.80 11.11
C LEU A 89 -8.52 18.72 12.44
N GLY A 90 -7.82 18.85 13.58
CA GLY A 90 -8.43 18.76 14.91
C GLY A 90 -8.97 17.35 15.25
N ARG A 91 -8.40 16.30 14.65
CA ARG A 91 -8.81 14.90 14.88
C ARG A 91 -7.85 14.20 15.84
N ASP A 92 -8.36 13.20 16.58
CA ASP A 92 -7.62 12.35 17.53
C ASP A 92 -8.11 10.91 17.42
N VAL A 93 -8.11 10.39 16.19
CA VAL A 93 -8.62 9.04 15.87
C VAL A 93 -7.54 8.14 15.31
N MET A 94 -6.30 8.65 15.16
CA MET A 94 -5.13 7.90 14.72
C MET A 94 -4.13 7.70 15.86
N ARG A 95 -3.50 6.53 15.90
CA ARG A 95 -2.31 6.26 16.73
C ARG A 95 -1.16 5.84 15.81
N PHE A 96 0.07 6.18 16.19
CA PHE A 96 1.25 5.99 15.37
C PHE A 96 2.29 5.14 16.10
N PHE A 97 2.86 4.15 15.41
CA PHE A 97 3.83 3.22 15.96
C PHE A 97 5.00 3.02 14.99
N GLU A 98 6.22 3.34 15.41
CA GLU A 98 7.43 3.08 14.62
C GLU A 98 7.79 1.59 14.72
N ALA A 99 7.67 0.85 13.61
CA ALA A 99 8.12 -0.54 13.53
C ALA A 99 8.27 -0.99 12.08
N ASP A 100 9.08 -2.04 11.89
CA ASP A 100 9.26 -2.74 10.63
C ASP A 100 8.13 -3.78 10.47
N ALA A 101 7.31 -3.64 9.43
CA ALA A 101 6.20 -4.55 9.12
C ALA A 101 6.65 -6.00 8.82
N ALA A 102 7.94 -6.23 8.57
CA ALA A 102 8.53 -7.56 8.41
C ALA A 102 8.99 -8.20 9.74
N LYS A 103 8.76 -7.55 10.88
CA LYS A 103 9.11 -8.04 12.22
C LYS A 103 7.88 -8.24 13.08
N PRO A 104 7.93 -9.15 14.10
CA PRO A 104 6.81 -9.32 15.01
C PRO A 104 6.39 -8.01 15.67
N LEU A 105 5.09 -7.69 15.62
CA LEU A 105 4.52 -6.46 16.18
C LEU A 105 3.98 -6.63 17.62
N SER A 106 4.16 -7.80 18.24
CA SER A 106 3.62 -8.13 19.57
C SER A 106 4.12 -7.24 20.71
N HIS A 107 5.20 -6.48 20.48
CA HIS A 107 5.73 -5.52 21.45
C HIS A 107 5.00 -4.17 21.42
N LEU A 108 4.18 -3.92 20.39
CA LEU A 108 3.41 -2.69 20.24
C LEU A 108 2.07 -2.81 20.98
N PRO A 109 1.55 -1.73 21.57
CA PRO A 109 0.24 -1.72 22.22
C PRO A 109 -0.92 -1.63 21.21
N LEU A 110 -0.90 -2.52 20.21
CA LEU A 110 -1.96 -2.68 19.24
C LEU A 110 -3.23 -3.27 19.91
N ARG A 111 -4.35 -3.28 19.19
CA ARG A 111 -5.62 -3.81 19.70
C ARG A 111 -5.54 -5.32 19.87
N THR A 112 -5.72 -5.81 21.09
CA THR A 112 -5.62 -7.24 21.41
C THR A 112 -6.75 -8.08 20.80
N GLU A 113 -7.91 -7.45 20.56
CA GLU A 113 -9.05 -8.06 19.88
C GLU A 113 -8.88 -8.11 18.35
N GLY A 114 -7.83 -7.48 17.83
CA GLY A 114 -7.58 -7.32 16.40
C GLY A 114 -8.39 -6.19 15.76
N TYR A 115 -8.29 -6.10 14.44
CA TYR A 115 -8.89 -5.05 13.62
C TYR A 115 -9.92 -5.64 12.67
N ASP A 116 -10.93 -4.85 12.35
CA ASP A 116 -11.96 -5.21 11.37
C ASP A 116 -11.38 -5.17 9.95
N VAL A 117 -10.40 -4.26 9.72
CA VAL A 117 -9.69 -4.12 8.45
C VAL A 117 -8.19 -3.95 8.71
N VAL A 118 -7.36 -4.59 7.89
CA VAL A 118 -5.93 -4.33 7.80
C VAL A 118 -5.59 -3.89 6.37
N MET A 119 -4.97 -2.73 6.25
CA MET A 119 -4.38 -2.26 5.01
C MET A 119 -2.87 -2.57 4.96
N ALA A 120 -2.35 -2.84 3.74
CA ALA A 120 -0.91 -2.94 3.49
C ALA A 120 -0.65 -2.43 2.05
N ASN A 121 -0.53 -1.10 1.92
CA ASN A 121 -0.37 -0.44 0.64
C ASN A 121 1.11 -0.32 0.31
N TRP A 122 1.55 -0.97 -0.78
CA TRP A 122 2.94 -1.05 -1.25
C TRP A 122 3.94 -1.75 -0.32
N VAL A 123 3.51 -2.21 0.86
CA VAL A 123 4.38 -2.81 1.89
C VAL A 123 5.04 -4.09 1.39
N PHE A 124 4.29 -4.94 0.70
CA PHE A 124 4.80 -6.22 0.20
C PHE A 124 5.86 -6.07 -0.88
N ASP A 125 5.90 -4.91 -1.56
CA ASP A 125 6.90 -4.58 -2.58
C ASP A 125 8.28 -4.21 -1.98
N PHE A 126 8.45 -4.37 -0.66
CA PHE A 126 9.74 -4.35 0.04
C PHE A 126 10.25 -5.73 0.44
N ALA A 127 9.48 -6.79 0.19
CA ALA A 127 9.91 -8.15 0.45
C ALA A 127 10.83 -8.65 -0.67
N GLU A 128 12.09 -8.94 -0.32
CA GLU A 128 13.09 -9.49 -1.26
C GLU A 128 13.23 -11.02 -1.13
N THR A 129 12.54 -11.63 -0.17
CA THR A 129 12.51 -13.09 0.01
C THR A 129 11.11 -13.55 0.40
N PRO A 130 10.75 -14.82 0.08
CA PRO A 130 9.47 -15.39 0.53
C PRO A 130 9.30 -15.36 2.06
N ASP A 131 10.37 -15.52 2.84
CA ASP A 131 10.30 -15.51 4.31
C ASP A 131 9.95 -14.11 4.84
N VAL A 132 10.49 -13.04 4.24
CA VAL A 132 10.14 -11.65 4.59
C VAL A 132 8.69 -11.38 4.24
N LEU A 133 8.24 -11.79 3.07
CA LEU A 133 6.84 -11.66 2.65
C LEU A 133 5.90 -12.42 3.59
N ALA A 134 6.26 -13.65 3.96
CA ALA A 134 5.48 -14.45 4.91
C ALA A 134 5.35 -13.76 6.28
N ALA A 135 6.43 -13.18 6.80
CA ALA A 135 6.39 -12.42 8.05
C ALA A 135 5.49 -11.18 7.99
N MET A 136 5.46 -10.49 6.84
CA MET A 136 4.52 -9.38 6.62
C MET A 136 3.06 -9.88 6.59
N PHE A 137 2.78 -11.00 5.93
CA PHE A 137 1.45 -11.61 5.95
C PHE A 137 1.03 -12.10 7.35
N GLU A 138 1.97 -12.65 8.13
CA GLU A 138 1.71 -13.02 9.54
C GLU A 138 1.23 -11.82 10.35
N ASN A 139 1.82 -10.63 10.15
CA ASN A 139 1.37 -9.41 10.80
C ASN A 139 -0.01 -8.96 10.29
N VAL A 140 -0.30 -9.10 8.99
CA VAL A 140 -1.65 -8.82 8.45
C VAL A 140 -2.69 -9.74 9.10
N VAL A 141 -2.51 -11.05 8.95
CA VAL A 141 -3.51 -12.04 9.39
C VAL A 141 -3.58 -12.12 10.91
N GLY A 142 -2.43 -12.00 11.60
CA GLY A 142 -2.37 -12.02 13.06
C GLY A 142 -3.14 -10.87 13.71
N ASN A 143 -3.22 -9.73 13.04
CA ASN A 143 -3.95 -8.55 13.54
C ASN A 143 -5.39 -8.43 12.99
N LEU A 144 -5.82 -9.24 12.03
CA LEU A 144 -7.21 -9.28 11.57
C LEU A 144 -8.08 -10.10 12.54
N LYS A 145 -9.28 -9.62 12.84
CA LYS A 145 -10.36 -10.41 13.40
C LYS A 145 -10.75 -11.53 12.44
N SER A 146 -11.36 -12.61 12.92
CA SER A 146 -11.99 -13.62 12.04
C SER A 146 -13.06 -12.96 11.18
N GLY A 147 -13.06 -13.23 9.87
CA GLY A 147 -13.91 -12.55 8.89
C GLY A 147 -13.53 -11.09 8.61
N GLY A 148 -12.44 -10.59 9.21
CA GLY A 148 -11.90 -9.24 8.92
C GLY A 148 -11.36 -9.12 7.50
N ARG A 149 -11.34 -7.90 6.98
CA ARG A 149 -10.99 -7.60 5.58
C ARG A 149 -9.54 -7.15 5.44
N PHE A 150 -8.89 -7.60 4.38
CA PHE A 150 -7.60 -7.11 3.93
C PHE A 150 -7.78 -6.27 2.67
N VAL A 151 -7.07 -5.14 2.57
CA VAL A 151 -6.92 -4.34 1.35
C VAL A 151 -5.47 -3.91 1.21
N GLY A 152 -4.89 -4.07 0.02
CA GLY A 152 -3.50 -3.67 -0.20
C GLY A 152 -3.17 -3.38 -1.65
N VAL A 153 -2.31 -2.41 -1.87
CA VAL A 153 -1.72 -2.12 -3.18
C VAL A 153 -0.44 -2.94 -3.35
N ARG A 154 -0.22 -3.45 -4.54
CA ARG A 154 1.01 -4.12 -4.95
C ARG A 154 1.37 -3.83 -6.39
N THR A 155 2.62 -4.05 -6.75
CA THR A 155 3.03 -4.12 -8.15
C THR A 155 2.26 -5.23 -8.87
N ALA A 156 1.65 -4.89 -10.02
CA ALA A 156 0.99 -5.86 -10.90
C ALA A 156 1.95 -6.37 -11.99
N ASN A 157 2.57 -5.45 -12.74
CA ASN A 157 3.57 -5.78 -13.74
C ASN A 157 4.72 -4.74 -13.69
N PRO A 158 5.91 -5.10 -13.14
CA PRO A 158 7.03 -4.16 -13.11
C PRO A 158 7.62 -3.87 -14.51
N TYR A 159 7.29 -4.68 -15.50
CA TYR A 159 7.72 -4.53 -16.90
C TYR A 159 6.60 -4.02 -17.80
N SER A 160 5.55 -3.45 -17.23
CA SER A 160 4.44 -2.89 -18.00
C SER A 160 4.93 -1.86 -19.02
N GLU A 161 4.46 -1.98 -20.25
CA GLU A 161 4.82 -1.05 -21.34
C GLU A 161 4.41 0.39 -21.05
N VAL A 162 3.42 0.60 -20.19
CA VAL A 162 2.99 1.95 -19.79
C VAL A 162 4.02 2.69 -18.95
N LEU A 163 4.96 1.96 -18.32
CA LEU A 163 6.08 2.52 -17.58
C LEU A 163 7.22 3.07 -18.48
N ASN A 164 7.18 2.76 -19.77
CA ASN A 164 8.17 3.27 -20.73
C ASN A 164 7.87 4.71 -21.16
N THR A 165 6.77 5.28 -20.69
CA THR A 165 6.36 6.65 -21.01
C THR A 165 6.02 7.41 -19.74
N SER A 166 6.18 8.73 -19.73
CA SER A 166 5.74 9.58 -18.61
C SER A 166 4.23 9.87 -18.61
N LYS A 167 3.45 9.24 -19.50
CA LYS A 167 1.99 9.45 -19.64
C LYS A 167 1.26 9.23 -18.32
N TYR A 168 1.69 8.23 -17.54
CA TYR A 168 1.11 7.89 -16.24
C TYR A 168 1.96 8.37 -15.05
N TYR A 169 2.81 9.37 -15.23
CA TYR A 169 3.59 10.02 -14.17
C TYR A 169 4.56 9.12 -13.41
N VAL A 170 4.72 7.87 -13.80
CA VAL A 170 5.61 6.89 -13.17
C VAL A 170 6.41 6.17 -14.24
N THR A 171 7.70 6.00 -13.99
CA THR A 171 8.60 5.13 -14.79
C THR A 171 9.43 4.29 -13.83
N TYR A 172 9.81 3.07 -14.27
CA TYR A 172 10.75 2.23 -13.54
C TYR A 172 12.05 2.12 -14.31
N LYS A 173 13.16 2.10 -13.57
CA LYS A 173 14.51 1.99 -14.14
C LYS A 173 15.41 1.09 -13.28
N GLU A 174 16.62 0.81 -13.75
CA GLU A 174 17.67 0.12 -13.00
C GLU A 174 17.26 -1.26 -12.48
N PHE A 175 16.62 -2.04 -13.36
CA PHE A 175 16.14 -3.38 -13.00
C PHE A 175 17.30 -4.31 -12.62
N THR A 176 17.24 -4.89 -11.41
CA THR A 176 18.19 -5.86 -10.90
C THR A 176 17.45 -7.14 -10.48
N PRO A 177 17.52 -8.22 -11.28
CA PRO A 177 16.89 -9.49 -10.92
C PRO A 177 17.52 -10.10 -9.66
N PHE A 178 16.69 -10.76 -8.86
CA PHE A 178 17.10 -11.61 -7.76
C PHE A 178 16.26 -12.90 -7.76
N PRO A 179 16.64 -13.96 -7.01
CA PRO A 179 15.87 -15.21 -7.05
C PRO A 179 14.39 -15.04 -6.68
N GLY A 180 13.51 -15.25 -7.66
CA GLY A 180 12.05 -15.15 -7.49
C GLY A 180 11.49 -13.72 -7.52
N GLY A 181 12.25 -12.74 -8.03
CA GLY A 181 11.76 -11.36 -8.10
C GLY A 181 12.71 -10.40 -8.80
N VAL A 182 12.38 -9.11 -8.71
CA VAL A 182 13.14 -8.01 -9.31
C VAL A 182 13.09 -6.78 -8.44
N LYS A 183 14.24 -6.07 -8.34
CA LYS A 183 14.36 -4.71 -7.82
C LYS A 183 14.33 -3.72 -8.96
N TYR A 184 13.86 -2.53 -8.68
CA TYR A 184 13.86 -1.41 -9.61
C TYR A 184 13.83 -0.09 -8.85
N THR A 185 14.22 0.98 -9.51
CA THR A 185 14.02 2.34 -8.99
C THR A 185 12.75 2.91 -9.59
N VAL A 186 11.84 3.38 -8.74
CA VAL A 186 10.63 4.10 -9.10
C VAL A 186 10.94 5.58 -9.26
N VAL A 187 10.52 6.18 -10.37
CA VAL A 187 10.59 7.61 -10.61
C VAL A 187 9.17 8.14 -10.76
N CYS A 188 8.71 8.96 -9.82
CA CYS A 188 7.45 9.68 -9.94
C CYS A 188 7.72 11.06 -10.53
N HIS A 189 7.14 11.34 -11.70
CA HIS A 189 7.27 12.60 -12.42
C HIS A 189 6.27 13.65 -11.89
N CYS A 190 6.33 13.90 -10.59
CA CYS A 190 5.61 14.98 -9.90
C CYS A 190 6.53 16.20 -9.75
N ASP A 191 6.09 17.24 -9.08
CA ASP A 191 6.87 18.46 -8.82
C ASP A 191 6.95 18.73 -7.31
N PRO A 192 8.14 18.58 -6.70
CA PRO A 192 9.38 18.06 -7.27
C PRO A 192 9.31 16.56 -7.61
N PRO A 193 10.12 16.05 -8.55
CA PRO A 193 10.18 14.62 -8.85
C PRO A 193 10.79 13.86 -7.66
N ILE A 194 10.28 12.66 -7.41
CA ILE A 194 10.76 11.79 -6.34
C ILE A 194 11.23 10.46 -6.91
N GLU A 195 12.30 9.92 -6.32
CA GLU A 195 12.85 8.61 -6.65
C GLU A 195 13.01 7.78 -5.37
N PHE A 196 12.68 6.50 -5.45
CA PHE A 196 12.89 5.52 -4.38
C PHE A 196 13.01 4.11 -4.95
N ASP A 197 13.59 3.20 -4.16
CA ASP A 197 13.71 1.81 -4.57
C ASP A 197 12.45 1.01 -4.25
N GLY A 198 12.14 0.07 -5.14
CA GLY A 198 11.11 -0.93 -4.98
C GLY A 198 11.62 -2.33 -5.35
N ALA A 199 10.91 -3.33 -4.91
CA ALA A 199 11.12 -4.72 -5.29
C ALA A 199 9.78 -5.43 -5.40
N THR A 200 9.70 -6.51 -6.16
CA THR A 200 8.50 -7.36 -6.15
C THR A 200 8.88 -8.81 -6.35
N LEU A 201 8.24 -9.69 -5.59
CA LEU A 201 8.35 -11.13 -5.76
C LEU A 201 7.35 -11.63 -6.80
N ASP A 202 7.77 -12.57 -7.64
CA ASP A 202 6.92 -13.19 -8.67
C ASP A 202 5.70 -13.87 -8.07
N ILE A 203 5.84 -14.48 -6.88
CA ILE A 203 4.75 -15.16 -6.16
C ILE A 203 3.65 -14.20 -5.72
N LEU A 204 3.96 -12.93 -5.49
CA LEU A 204 2.98 -11.90 -5.12
C LEU A 204 2.04 -11.57 -6.28
N ARG A 205 2.54 -11.73 -7.52
CA ARG A 205 1.85 -11.41 -8.76
C ARG A 205 1.25 -12.63 -9.47
N ALA A 206 1.54 -13.84 -8.95
CA ALA A 206 1.07 -15.09 -9.54
C ALA A 206 -0.47 -15.19 -9.57
N SER A 207 -0.97 -15.90 -10.57
CA SER A 207 -2.38 -16.28 -10.69
C SER A 207 -2.45 -17.82 -10.82
N PRO A 208 -3.19 -18.49 -9.95
CA PRO A 208 -4.00 -18.00 -8.83
C PRO A 208 -3.17 -17.34 -7.71
N PRO A 209 -3.80 -16.56 -6.82
CA PRO A 209 -3.12 -15.79 -5.76
C PRO A 209 -2.77 -16.68 -4.54
N GLU A 210 -2.00 -17.76 -4.77
CA GLU A 210 -1.73 -18.79 -3.76
C GLU A 210 -1.06 -18.25 -2.49
N VAL A 211 -0.18 -17.26 -2.62
CA VAL A 211 0.53 -16.69 -1.46
C VAL A 211 -0.43 -16.06 -0.44
N TYR A 212 -1.53 -15.44 -0.89
CA TYR A 212 -2.57 -14.90 -0.02
C TYR A 212 -3.35 -16.02 0.67
N GLN A 213 -3.69 -17.06 -0.09
CA GLN A 213 -4.43 -18.22 0.43
C GLN A 213 -3.59 -19.01 1.45
N GLN A 214 -2.29 -19.19 1.19
CA GLN A 214 -1.36 -19.85 2.12
C GLN A 214 -1.20 -19.04 3.41
N ALA A 215 -1.35 -17.71 3.35
CA ALA A 215 -1.36 -16.86 4.53
C ALA A 215 -2.68 -16.93 5.34
N GLY A 216 -3.73 -17.59 4.83
CA GLY A 216 -5.04 -17.70 5.49
C GLY A 216 -6.05 -16.64 5.05
N LEU A 217 -5.82 -15.99 3.91
CA LEU A 217 -6.77 -15.06 3.28
C LEU A 217 -7.59 -15.81 2.22
N THR A 218 -8.89 -15.61 2.23
CA THR A 218 -9.86 -16.16 1.28
C THR A 218 -10.50 -15.05 0.45
N ASP A 219 -11.31 -15.41 -0.54
CA ASP A 219 -12.04 -14.47 -1.40
C ASP A 219 -11.11 -13.36 -1.96
N VAL A 220 -9.92 -13.78 -2.41
CA VAL A 220 -8.89 -12.88 -2.93
C VAL A 220 -9.31 -12.37 -4.30
N GLU A 221 -9.54 -11.08 -4.41
CA GLU A 221 -10.01 -10.41 -5.62
C GLU A 221 -9.20 -9.16 -5.92
N LEU A 222 -9.06 -8.83 -7.20
CA LEU A 222 -8.58 -7.52 -7.63
C LEU A 222 -9.76 -6.54 -7.70
N VAL A 223 -9.54 -5.33 -7.21
CA VAL A 223 -10.51 -4.25 -7.39
C VAL A 223 -10.48 -3.80 -8.86
N PRO A 224 -11.62 -3.86 -9.59
CA PRO A 224 -11.63 -3.57 -11.01
C PRO A 224 -11.44 -2.08 -11.30
N TYR A 225 -10.52 -1.76 -12.20
CA TYR A 225 -10.22 -0.37 -12.59
C TYR A 225 -11.43 0.35 -13.17
N GLU A 226 -12.25 -0.37 -13.92
CA GLU A 226 -13.45 0.13 -14.58
C GLU A 226 -14.53 0.59 -13.58
N ALA A 227 -14.43 0.17 -12.33
CA ALA A 227 -15.34 0.64 -11.28
C ALA A 227 -14.99 2.04 -10.77
N THR A 228 -13.82 2.57 -11.13
CA THR A 228 -13.35 3.87 -10.67
C THR A 228 -13.91 5.02 -11.52
N GLU A 229 -14.14 6.16 -10.89
CA GLU A 229 -14.56 7.38 -11.58
C GLU A 229 -13.51 7.85 -12.60
N SER A 230 -12.23 7.70 -12.30
CA SER A 230 -11.11 8.07 -13.18
C SER A 230 -11.19 7.36 -14.52
N VAL A 231 -11.41 6.04 -14.53
CA VAL A 231 -11.51 5.24 -15.75
C VAL A 231 -12.82 5.52 -16.48
N GLN A 232 -13.93 5.65 -15.75
CA GLN A 232 -15.24 5.93 -16.33
C GLN A 232 -15.31 7.29 -17.03
N LYS A 233 -14.65 8.32 -16.48
CA LYS A 233 -14.64 9.66 -17.07
C LYS A 233 -13.71 9.80 -18.28
N ASP A 234 -12.65 9.03 -18.36
CA ASP A 234 -11.65 9.11 -19.44
C ASP A 234 -11.13 7.71 -19.82
N PRO A 235 -12.01 6.83 -20.35
CA PRO A 235 -11.64 5.45 -20.66
C PRO A 235 -10.56 5.34 -21.74
N GLU A 236 -10.48 6.30 -22.66
CA GLU A 236 -9.46 6.28 -23.71
C GLU A 236 -8.06 6.59 -23.16
N PHE A 237 -7.94 7.49 -22.17
CA PHE A 237 -6.66 7.72 -21.49
C PHE A 237 -6.18 6.48 -20.75
N TRP A 238 -7.09 5.77 -20.07
CA TRP A 238 -6.77 4.63 -19.21
C TRP A 238 -6.68 3.28 -19.95
N LYS A 239 -7.04 3.21 -21.21
CA LYS A 239 -7.11 1.97 -21.99
C LYS A 239 -5.84 1.14 -21.97
N GLU A 240 -4.69 1.77 -22.19
CA GLU A 240 -3.40 1.08 -22.18
C GLU A 240 -3.04 0.62 -20.76
N PHE A 241 -3.29 1.45 -19.75
CA PHE A 241 -3.06 1.11 -18.35
C PHE A 241 -3.92 -0.08 -17.90
N VAL A 242 -5.21 -0.09 -18.21
CA VAL A 242 -6.12 -1.20 -17.83
C VAL A 242 -5.72 -2.50 -18.51
N ALA A 243 -5.19 -2.43 -19.74
CA ALA A 243 -4.70 -3.60 -20.48
C ALA A 243 -3.39 -4.17 -19.93
N ASP A 244 -2.50 -3.32 -19.38
CA ASP A 244 -1.19 -3.72 -18.84
C ASP A 244 -0.82 -2.85 -17.61
N PRO A 245 -1.51 -3.02 -16.48
CA PRO A 245 -1.33 -2.19 -15.31
C PRO A 245 -0.03 -2.46 -14.58
N PHE A 246 0.64 -1.40 -14.09
CA PHE A 246 1.83 -1.59 -13.25
C PHE A 246 1.51 -1.80 -11.77
N PHE A 247 0.33 -1.44 -11.28
CA PHE A 247 -0.12 -1.74 -9.92
C PHE A 247 -1.53 -2.29 -9.89
N ALA A 248 -1.90 -2.96 -8.81
CA ALA A 248 -3.23 -3.46 -8.54
C ALA A 248 -3.59 -3.34 -7.07
N VAL A 249 -4.86 -3.16 -6.78
CA VAL A 249 -5.42 -3.24 -5.43
C VAL A 249 -6.05 -4.60 -5.24
N VAL A 250 -5.61 -5.30 -4.20
CA VAL A 250 -6.11 -6.62 -3.78
C VAL A 250 -6.99 -6.43 -2.57
N LYS A 251 -8.13 -7.10 -2.54
CA LYS A 251 -8.97 -7.28 -1.35
C LYS A 251 -9.14 -8.76 -1.04
N ALA A 252 -9.26 -9.08 0.25
CA ALA A 252 -9.47 -10.46 0.72
C ALA A 252 -10.13 -10.46 2.09
N VAL A 253 -10.50 -11.65 2.56
CA VAL A 253 -11.12 -11.87 3.88
C VAL A 253 -10.27 -12.86 4.66
N LYS A 254 -10.10 -12.66 5.97
CA LYS A 254 -9.48 -13.66 6.84
C LYS A 254 -10.46 -14.81 7.06
N GLY A 255 -10.02 -16.01 6.67
CA GLY A 255 -10.77 -17.26 6.86
C GLY A 255 -10.92 -17.68 8.34
#